data_2137f0b31bf391fa6e0b351f0c2f48f0
#
_entry.id   2137f0b31bf391fa6e0b351f0c2f48f0
#
_cell.length_a   1.000
_cell.length_b   1.000
_cell.length_c   1.000
_cell.angle_alpha   90.00
_cell.angle_beta   90.00
_cell.angle_gamma   90.00
#
_symmetry.space_group_name_H-M   'P 1'
#
loop_
_entity.id
_entity.type
_entity.pdbx_description
1 polymer ?
#
loop_
_entity_poly.entity_id
_entity_poly.type
_entity_poly.pdbx_seq_one_letter_code
_entity_poly.pdbx_strand_id
1 'polypeptide(L)'
;MRFETDAFIIHTRPYKETSLIVSFFTKEYGNVSAIAKGAKGKKSKFSGNLEPFRLMNIGFGGKSNLKSLFFSDSLETYDDFKVKKNLYSAFYINELIYSLLPPNERELIIFNQYHSSIKKLKKNDNTEEILREFEYLFLKEIGYQIDFENEYSSGDAIESNSFYEFAPQ
;
A
#
# COMPACT_ATOMS: atom_id res chain seq x y z
N MET A 1 -19.92 -13.29 -7.99
CA MET A 1 -18.93 -13.83 -7.06
C MET A 1 -18.67 -12.77 -6.01
N ARG A 2 -18.61 -13.12 -4.74
CA ARG A 2 -18.35 -12.21 -3.61
C ARG A 2 -17.05 -12.65 -2.95
N PHE A 3 -16.21 -11.68 -2.62
CA PHE A 3 -14.92 -11.86 -1.97
C PHE A 3 -14.92 -11.14 -0.64
N GLU A 4 -14.16 -11.63 0.30
CA GLU A 4 -13.94 -11.03 1.61
C GLU A 4 -12.46 -11.14 1.96
N THR A 5 -11.86 -10.07 2.50
CA THR A 5 -10.44 -10.00 2.81
C THR A 5 -10.12 -8.82 3.71
N ASP A 6 -8.99 -8.91 4.41
CA ASP A 6 -8.38 -7.76 5.04
C ASP A 6 -7.69 -6.87 3.99
N ALA A 7 -7.81 -5.58 4.15
CA ALA A 7 -7.31 -4.61 3.20
C ALA A 7 -6.95 -3.27 3.85
N PHE A 8 -5.92 -2.61 3.34
CA PHE A 8 -5.67 -1.21 3.62
C PHE A 8 -6.32 -0.32 2.56
N ILE A 9 -6.85 0.82 2.99
CA ILE A 9 -7.27 1.88 2.07
C ILE A 9 -6.03 2.70 1.73
N ILE A 10 -5.66 2.71 0.44
CA ILE A 10 -4.48 3.42 -0.04
C ILE A 10 -4.83 4.71 -0.78
N HIS A 11 -6.00 4.75 -1.43
CA HIS A 11 -6.47 5.95 -2.13
C HIS A 11 -7.99 5.99 -2.20
N THR A 12 -8.56 7.19 -2.12
CA THR A 12 -10.00 7.44 -2.31
C THR A 12 -10.22 8.63 -3.22
N ARG A 13 -11.21 8.53 -4.12
CA ARG A 13 -11.60 9.64 -4.99
C ARG A 13 -13.11 9.74 -5.17
N PRO A 14 -13.65 10.95 -5.32
CA PRO A 14 -15.06 11.14 -5.65
C PRO A 14 -15.46 10.42 -6.93
N TYR A 15 -16.65 9.82 -6.93
CA TYR A 15 -17.26 9.20 -8.09
C TYR A 15 -18.76 9.49 -8.10
N LYS A 16 -19.25 10.08 -9.18
CA LYS A 16 -20.64 10.58 -9.27
C LYS A 16 -21.01 11.48 -8.07
N GLU A 17 -22.27 11.77 -7.87
CA GLU A 17 -22.72 12.70 -6.82
C GLU A 17 -22.53 12.15 -5.41
N THR A 18 -22.83 10.87 -5.18
CA THR A 18 -22.93 10.28 -3.83
C THR A 18 -21.92 9.18 -3.53
N SER A 19 -21.14 8.73 -4.52
CA SER A 19 -20.24 7.56 -4.40
C SER A 19 -18.79 7.95 -4.30
N LEU A 20 -17.97 7.01 -3.82
CA LEU A 20 -16.51 7.07 -3.87
C LEU A 20 -15.99 5.86 -4.65
N ILE A 21 -14.87 6.02 -5.36
CA ILE A 21 -14.00 4.92 -5.75
C ILE A 21 -12.91 4.83 -4.71
N VAL A 22 -12.74 3.65 -4.16
CA VAL A 22 -11.73 3.33 -3.15
C VAL A 22 -10.77 2.31 -3.73
N SER A 23 -9.49 2.60 -3.65
CA SER A 23 -8.43 1.65 -3.98
C SER A 23 -7.93 1.01 -2.70
N PHE A 24 -8.01 -0.30 -2.67
CA PHE A 24 -7.59 -1.14 -1.56
C PHE A 24 -6.33 -1.91 -1.92
N PHE A 25 -5.38 -1.98 -1.01
CA PHE A 25 -4.34 -2.98 -1.03
C PHE A 25 -4.79 -4.14 -0.15
N THR A 26 -5.14 -5.25 -0.77
CA THR A 26 -5.75 -6.39 -0.09
C THR A 26 -4.73 -7.49 0.18
N LYS A 27 -4.96 -8.25 1.24
CA LYS A 27 -4.09 -9.34 1.64
C LYS A 27 -4.08 -10.52 0.66
N GLU A 28 -5.26 -10.85 0.09
CA GLU A 28 -5.43 -12.03 -0.76
C GLU A 28 -5.55 -11.73 -2.26
N TYR A 29 -5.89 -10.49 -2.64
CA TYR A 29 -6.24 -10.16 -4.03
C TYR A 29 -5.44 -8.98 -4.60
N GLY A 30 -4.35 -8.53 -3.93
CA GLY A 30 -3.53 -7.40 -4.37
C GLY A 30 -4.30 -6.08 -4.42
N ASN A 31 -3.98 -5.23 -5.40
CA ASN A 31 -4.65 -3.95 -5.60
C ASN A 31 -6.05 -4.14 -6.19
N VAL A 32 -7.08 -3.73 -5.47
CA VAL A 32 -8.48 -3.81 -5.88
C VAL A 32 -9.14 -2.43 -5.81
N SER A 33 -9.79 -2.02 -6.89
CA SER A 33 -10.62 -0.80 -6.89
C SER A 33 -12.10 -1.15 -6.78
N ALA A 34 -12.81 -0.51 -5.86
CA ALA A 34 -14.23 -0.74 -5.65
C ALA A 34 -15.03 0.56 -5.49
N ILE A 35 -16.28 0.55 -5.97
CA ILE A 35 -17.24 1.64 -5.79
C ILE A 35 -17.96 1.45 -4.46
N ALA A 36 -17.84 2.42 -3.58
CA ALA A 36 -18.64 2.57 -2.37
C ALA A 36 -19.86 3.46 -2.71
N LYS A 37 -20.99 2.82 -3.06
CA LYS A 37 -22.21 3.53 -3.43
C LYS A 37 -22.81 4.27 -2.23
N GLY A 38 -23.18 5.54 -2.43
CA GLY A 38 -23.78 6.37 -1.38
C GLY A 38 -22.81 6.77 -0.25
N ALA A 39 -21.50 6.56 -0.42
CA ALA A 39 -20.49 6.78 0.64
C ALA A 39 -20.42 8.23 1.14
N LYS A 40 -20.78 9.22 0.29
CA LYS A 40 -20.77 10.65 0.67
C LYS A 40 -21.98 11.07 1.50
N GLY A 41 -23.00 10.23 1.63
CA GLY A 41 -24.21 10.54 2.40
C GLY A 41 -23.95 10.51 3.90
N LYS A 42 -24.51 11.47 4.65
CA LYS A 42 -24.36 11.54 6.11
C LYS A 42 -24.81 10.29 6.87
N LYS A 43 -25.78 9.53 6.31
CA LYS A 43 -26.28 8.27 6.86
C LYS A 43 -25.68 7.03 6.15
N SER A 44 -24.57 7.19 5.45
CA SER A 44 -23.92 6.09 4.75
C SER A 44 -23.34 5.10 5.75
N LYS A 45 -23.48 3.81 5.47
CA LYS A 45 -22.75 2.75 6.19
C LYS A 45 -21.22 2.85 6.05
N PHE A 46 -20.74 3.66 5.11
CA PHE A 46 -19.34 3.91 4.85
C PHE A 46 -18.87 5.26 5.42
N SER A 47 -19.75 6.04 6.08
CA SER A 47 -19.43 7.39 6.55
C SER A 47 -18.26 7.39 7.54
N GLY A 48 -17.23 8.18 7.24
CA GLY A 48 -16.05 8.34 8.09
C GLY A 48 -15.10 7.14 8.13
N ASN A 49 -15.36 6.06 7.37
CA ASN A 49 -14.56 4.84 7.43
C ASN A 49 -13.65 4.62 6.21
N LEU A 50 -13.80 5.40 5.13
CA LEU A 50 -13.07 5.16 3.89
C LEU A 50 -11.90 6.16 3.72
N GLU A 51 -11.02 6.22 4.71
CA GLU A 51 -9.82 7.06 4.70
C GLU A 51 -8.55 6.21 4.69
N PRO A 52 -7.44 6.72 4.12
CA PRO A 52 -6.16 6.01 4.09
C PRO A 52 -5.67 5.58 5.49
N PHE A 53 -4.77 4.61 5.51
CA PHE A 53 -4.11 4.08 6.70
C PHE A 53 -5.04 3.37 7.69
N ARG A 54 -6.16 2.86 7.20
CA ARG A 54 -7.07 2.01 7.97
C ARG A 54 -6.99 0.57 7.46
N LEU A 55 -6.77 -0.36 8.36
CA LEU A 55 -6.93 -1.78 8.10
C LEU A 55 -8.40 -2.14 8.29
N MET A 56 -9.01 -2.66 7.26
CA MET A 56 -10.42 -2.97 7.18
C MET A 56 -10.63 -4.44 6.81
N ASN A 57 -11.66 -5.08 7.33
CA ASN A 57 -12.23 -6.25 6.68
C ASN A 57 -13.27 -5.77 5.66
N ILE A 58 -13.11 -6.14 4.40
CA ILE A 58 -13.97 -5.68 3.31
C ILE A 58 -14.62 -6.82 2.55
N GLY A 59 -15.87 -6.59 2.14
CA GLY A 59 -16.57 -7.45 1.21
C GLY A 59 -16.80 -6.73 -0.12
N PHE A 60 -16.36 -7.33 -1.20
CA PHE A 60 -16.50 -6.75 -2.55
C PHE A 60 -16.84 -7.81 -3.60
N GLY A 61 -17.22 -7.38 -4.80
CA GLY A 61 -17.49 -8.27 -5.91
C GLY A 61 -17.95 -7.56 -7.17
N GLY A 62 -18.19 -8.35 -8.21
CA GLY A 62 -18.57 -7.87 -9.54
C GLY A 62 -17.70 -8.49 -10.63
N LYS A 63 -18.18 -8.42 -11.89
CA LYS A 63 -17.48 -9.01 -13.06
C LYS A 63 -16.43 -8.06 -13.67
N SER A 64 -16.62 -6.75 -13.53
CA SER A 64 -15.69 -5.73 -14.07
C SER A 64 -14.46 -5.54 -13.18
N ASN A 65 -13.41 -4.90 -13.72
CA ASN A 65 -12.23 -4.53 -12.95
C ASN A 65 -12.58 -3.59 -11.79
N LEU A 66 -13.51 -2.66 -12.01
CA LEU A 66 -14.06 -1.83 -10.94
C LEU A 66 -15.18 -2.59 -10.22
N LYS A 67 -14.88 -3.06 -9.02
CA LYS A 67 -15.77 -3.87 -8.18
C LYS A 67 -16.85 -3.02 -7.49
N SER A 68 -17.78 -3.66 -6.82
CA SER A 68 -18.72 -3.01 -5.88
C SER A 68 -18.31 -3.36 -4.47
N LEU A 69 -18.20 -2.36 -3.59
CA LEU A 69 -17.97 -2.54 -2.17
C LEU A 69 -19.32 -2.85 -1.49
N PHE A 70 -19.37 -3.94 -0.74
CA PHE A 70 -20.59 -4.37 -0.04
C PHE A 70 -20.58 -3.95 1.42
N PHE A 71 -19.45 -4.09 2.10
CA PHE A 71 -19.22 -3.64 3.48
C PHE A 71 -17.75 -3.31 3.69
N SER A 72 -17.47 -2.59 4.78
CA SER A 72 -16.12 -2.30 5.26
C SER A 72 -16.17 -2.11 6.77
N ASP A 73 -15.56 -3.04 7.49
CA ASP A 73 -15.51 -3.03 8.95
C ASP A 73 -14.09 -2.71 9.40
N SER A 74 -13.95 -1.72 10.28
CA SER A 74 -12.63 -1.26 10.75
C SER A 74 -12.02 -2.28 11.70
N LEU A 75 -10.79 -2.70 11.42
CA LEU A 75 -9.98 -3.55 12.29
C LEU A 75 -8.97 -2.72 13.08
N GLU A 76 -8.16 -1.93 12.38
CA GLU A 76 -7.14 -1.08 12.99
C GLU A 76 -7.06 0.27 12.27
N THR A 77 -6.68 1.33 13.02
CA THR A 77 -6.58 2.69 12.48
C THR A 77 -5.21 3.27 12.77
N TYR A 78 -4.55 3.77 11.71
CA TYR A 78 -3.21 4.35 11.75
C TYR A 78 -3.16 5.78 11.20
N ASP A 79 -4.28 6.50 11.18
CA ASP A 79 -4.42 7.86 10.63
C ASP A 79 -3.97 8.98 11.59
N ASP A 80 -3.64 8.65 12.84
CA ASP A 80 -3.17 9.59 13.88
C ASP A 80 -1.63 9.72 13.86
N PHE A 81 -1.09 10.38 12.84
CA PHE A 81 0.34 10.68 12.74
C PHE A 81 0.69 11.97 13.50
N LYS A 82 1.53 11.85 14.52
CA LYS A 82 1.97 13.00 15.35
C LYS A 82 2.88 13.96 14.59
N VAL A 83 3.62 13.46 13.61
CA VAL A 83 4.61 14.20 12.85
C VAL A 83 4.22 14.25 11.38
N LYS A 84 4.13 15.44 10.78
CA LYS A 84 3.76 15.62 9.37
C LYS A 84 4.68 14.86 8.41
N LYS A 85 6.00 14.79 8.70
CA LYS A 85 6.97 14.03 7.88
C LYS A 85 6.53 12.57 7.75
N ASN A 86 6.09 11.95 8.85
CA ASN A 86 5.67 10.55 8.87
C ASN A 86 4.38 10.34 8.08
N LEU A 87 3.44 11.29 8.15
CA LEU A 87 2.23 11.25 7.34
C LEU A 87 2.56 11.32 5.83
N TYR A 88 3.44 12.23 5.42
CA TYR A 88 3.87 12.32 4.02
C TYR A 88 4.62 11.07 3.55
N SER A 89 5.45 10.50 4.43
CA SER A 89 6.13 9.23 4.15
C SER A 89 5.16 8.07 3.99
N ALA A 90 4.09 8.02 4.78
CA ALA A 90 3.03 7.03 4.62
C ALA A 90 2.27 7.20 3.29
N PHE A 91 1.97 8.44 2.87
CA PHE A 91 1.40 8.71 1.55
C PHE A 91 2.34 8.34 0.41
N TYR A 92 3.64 8.55 0.56
CA TYR A 92 4.64 8.10 -0.40
C TYR A 92 4.62 6.58 -0.58
N ILE A 93 4.56 5.82 0.51
CA ILE A 93 4.42 4.36 0.44
C ILE A 93 3.11 3.96 -0.26
N ASN A 94 2.00 4.66 0.02
CA ASN A 94 0.73 4.42 -0.69
C ASN A 94 0.87 4.64 -2.20
N GLU A 95 1.59 5.70 -2.60
CA GLU A 95 1.81 6.02 -4.02
C GLU A 95 2.64 4.94 -4.72
N LEU A 96 3.69 4.41 -4.08
CA LEU A 96 4.46 3.29 -4.63
C LEU A 96 3.56 2.08 -4.90
N ILE A 97 2.76 1.68 -3.92
CA ILE A 97 1.83 0.55 -4.06
C ILE A 97 0.80 0.82 -5.16
N TYR A 98 0.20 2.00 -5.16
CA TYR A 98 -0.86 2.36 -6.11
C TYR A 98 -0.37 2.39 -7.56
N SER A 99 0.86 2.89 -7.77
CA SER A 99 1.39 3.15 -9.11
C SER A 99 2.17 1.98 -9.70
N LEU A 100 2.82 1.16 -8.86
CA LEU A 100 3.78 0.16 -9.32
C LEU A 100 3.30 -1.29 -9.19
N LEU A 101 2.36 -1.58 -8.26
CA LEU A 101 1.84 -2.94 -8.17
C LEU A 101 0.74 -3.19 -9.19
N PRO A 102 0.81 -4.31 -9.93
CA PRO A 102 -0.25 -4.70 -10.85
C PRO A 102 -1.56 -4.98 -10.09
N PRO A 103 -2.71 -4.72 -10.72
CA PRO A 103 -4.00 -4.99 -10.12
C PRO A 103 -4.29 -6.48 -10.02
N ASN A 104 -4.93 -6.89 -8.93
CA ASN A 104 -5.42 -8.25 -8.67
C ASN A 104 -4.31 -9.34 -8.56
N GLU A 105 -3.08 -8.95 -8.29
CA GLU A 105 -1.99 -9.88 -7.98
C GLU A 105 -1.71 -9.87 -6.48
N ARG A 106 -1.67 -11.07 -5.88
CA ARG A 106 -1.46 -11.23 -4.44
C ARG A 106 -0.01 -10.98 -4.09
N GLU A 107 0.23 -9.99 -3.20
CA GLU A 107 1.56 -9.57 -2.75
C GLU A 107 1.64 -9.61 -1.22
N LEU A 108 1.66 -10.81 -0.64
CA LEU A 108 1.57 -10.99 0.81
C LEU A 108 2.78 -10.42 1.55
N ILE A 109 3.99 -10.54 0.98
CA ILE A 109 5.22 -10.03 1.59
C ILE A 109 5.14 -8.51 1.67
N ILE A 110 4.78 -7.85 0.55
CA ILE A 110 4.62 -6.39 0.50
C ILE A 110 3.49 -5.94 1.42
N PHE A 111 2.37 -6.68 1.50
CA PHE A 111 1.26 -6.37 2.40
C PHE A 111 1.70 -6.33 3.87
N ASN A 112 2.46 -7.33 4.32
CA ASN A 112 2.97 -7.41 5.68
C ASN A 112 4.00 -6.30 5.96
N GLN A 113 4.88 -6.01 5.01
CA GLN A 113 5.85 -4.93 5.12
C GLN A 113 5.17 -3.57 5.18
N TYR A 114 4.16 -3.33 4.33
CA TYR A 114 3.34 -2.12 4.39
C TYR A 114 2.72 -1.93 5.78
N HIS A 115 2.05 -2.95 6.31
CA HIS A 115 1.44 -2.90 7.64
C HIS A 115 2.47 -2.55 8.72
N SER A 116 3.63 -3.21 8.71
CA SER A 116 4.73 -2.93 9.63
C SER A 116 5.24 -1.50 9.51
N SER A 117 5.46 -1.01 8.29
CA SER A 117 5.97 0.33 8.02
C SER A 117 4.99 1.42 8.48
N ILE A 118 3.68 1.29 8.18
CA ILE A 118 2.66 2.24 8.65
C ILE A 118 2.60 2.28 10.18
N LYS A 119 2.70 1.13 10.83
CA LYS A 119 2.71 1.01 12.30
C LYS A 119 3.95 1.67 12.94
N LYS A 120 5.14 1.47 12.35
CA LYS A 120 6.39 2.11 12.78
C LYS A 120 6.32 3.64 12.58
N LEU A 121 5.87 4.12 11.41
CA LEU A 121 5.70 5.54 11.10
C LEU A 121 4.74 6.25 12.08
N LYS A 122 3.62 5.60 12.44
CA LYS A 122 2.69 6.14 13.44
C LYS A 122 3.35 6.30 14.81
N LYS A 123 4.22 5.37 15.22
CA LYS A 123 4.96 5.41 16.49
C LYS A 123 6.05 6.47 16.54
N ASN A 124 6.38 7.07 15.39
CA ASN A 124 7.46 8.05 15.24
C ASN A 124 8.86 7.44 15.38
N ASP A 125 9.04 6.23 14.89
CA ASP A 125 10.35 5.61 14.73
C ASP A 125 11.16 6.31 13.63
N ASN A 126 12.41 5.90 13.41
CA ASN A 126 13.28 6.49 12.38
C ASN A 126 12.65 6.40 10.97
N THR A 127 12.12 7.52 10.50
CA THR A 127 11.39 7.61 9.24
C THR A 127 12.23 7.20 8.03
N GLU A 128 13.51 7.59 8.01
CA GLU A 128 14.40 7.33 6.88
C GLU A 128 14.73 5.85 6.76
N GLU A 129 15.02 5.20 7.88
CA GLU A 129 15.26 3.77 7.93
C GLU A 129 14.02 2.97 7.49
N ILE A 130 12.83 3.34 7.99
CA ILE A 130 11.58 2.68 7.60
C ILE A 130 11.35 2.77 6.10
N LEU A 131 11.58 3.95 5.49
CA LEU A 131 11.44 4.12 4.05
C LEU A 131 12.45 3.27 3.27
N ARG A 132 13.73 3.26 3.67
CA ARG A 132 14.75 2.45 2.98
C ARG A 132 14.48 0.95 3.09
N GLU A 133 14.05 0.46 4.27
CA GLU A 133 13.62 -0.93 4.44
C GLU A 133 12.45 -1.28 3.51
N PHE A 134 11.44 -0.39 3.44
CA PHE A 134 10.28 -0.60 2.58
C PHE A 134 10.65 -0.60 1.10
N GLU A 135 11.38 0.42 0.65
CA GLU A 135 11.80 0.57 -0.75
C GLU A 135 12.65 -0.62 -1.22
N TYR A 136 13.62 -1.04 -0.42
CA TYR A 136 14.49 -2.18 -0.74
C TYR A 136 13.67 -3.46 -0.92
N LEU A 137 12.83 -3.80 0.06
CA LEU A 137 12.00 -4.99 -0.01
C LEU A 137 10.99 -4.90 -1.17
N PHE A 138 10.38 -3.73 -1.36
CA PHE A 138 9.42 -3.49 -2.42
C PHE A 138 10.05 -3.71 -3.81
N LEU A 139 11.21 -3.09 -4.07
CA LEU A 139 11.95 -3.27 -5.33
C LEU A 139 12.34 -4.73 -5.56
N LYS A 140 12.82 -5.41 -4.52
CA LYS A 140 13.15 -6.83 -4.58
C LYS A 140 11.94 -7.68 -5.00
N GLU A 141 10.79 -7.48 -4.36
CA GLU A 141 9.57 -8.27 -4.62
C GLU A 141 9.00 -8.03 -6.04
N ILE A 142 9.13 -6.81 -6.58
CA ILE A 142 8.70 -6.50 -7.95
C ILE A 142 9.76 -6.79 -9.02
N GLY A 143 10.88 -7.46 -8.64
CA GLY A 143 11.90 -7.94 -9.58
C GLY A 143 13.05 -6.98 -9.87
N TYR A 144 13.16 -5.86 -9.14
CA TYR A 144 14.25 -4.87 -9.26
C TYR A 144 15.22 -4.95 -8.08
N GLN A 145 15.67 -6.15 -7.75
CA GLN A 145 16.63 -6.33 -6.66
C GLN A 145 17.97 -5.71 -7.01
N ILE A 146 18.48 -4.82 -6.16
CA ILE A 146 19.83 -4.31 -6.22
C ILE A 146 20.72 -5.30 -5.45
N ASP A 147 21.75 -5.83 -6.11
CA ASP A 147 22.78 -6.63 -5.45
C ASP A 147 23.79 -5.68 -4.81
N PHE A 148 23.88 -5.69 -3.49
CA PHE A 148 24.85 -4.92 -2.72
C PHE A 148 26.04 -5.77 -2.26
N GLU A 149 26.11 -7.03 -2.68
CA GLU A 149 27.18 -7.96 -2.29
C GLU A 149 28.19 -8.20 -3.41
N ASN A 150 27.71 -8.12 -4.67
CA ASN A 150 28.55 -8.41 -5.82
C ASN A 150 28.51 -7.29 -6.87
N GLU A 151 29.64 -7.08 -7.54
CA GLU A 151 29.75 -6.19 -8.69
C GLU A 151 29.05 -6.82 -9.91
N TYR A 152 28.19 -6.07 -10.58
CA TYR A 152 27.37 -6.57 -11.69
C TYR A 152 28.22 -7.05 -12.89
N SER A 153 29.32 -6.34 -13.20
CA SER A 153 30.12 -6.61 -14.40
C SER A 153 31.02 -7.83 -14.28
N SER A 154 31.60 -8.05 -13.10
CA SER A 154 32.56 -9.13 -12.84
C SER A 154 31.95 -10.31 -12.07
N GLY A 155 30.91 -10.05 -11.26
CA GLY A 155 30.37 -10.99 -10.30
C GLY A 155 31.21 -11.13 -9.03
N ASP A 156 32.25 -10.31 -8.88
CA ASP A 156 33.13 -10.32 -7.71
C ASP A 156 32.46 -9.66 -6.51
N ALA A 157 32.84 -10.09 -5.29
CA ALA A 157 32.32 -9.48 -4.07
C ALA A 157 32.73 -8.02 -3.95
N ILE A 158 31.79 -7.17 -3.53
CA ILE A 158 32.02 -5.74 -3.27
C ILE A 158 33.01 -5.56 -2.12
N GLU A 159 34.07 -4.80 -2.35
CA GLU A 159 35.08 -4.47 -1.34
C GLU A 159 34.75 -3.17 -0.62
N SER A 160 34.84 -3.15 0.70
CA SER A 160 34.48 -2.00 1.56
C SER A 160 35.29 -0.72 1.30
N ASN A 161 36.46 -0.83 0.67
CA ASN A 161 37.38 0.30 0.38
C ASN A 161 37.34 0.74 -1.08
N SER A 162 36.48 0.19 -1.90
CA SER A 162 36.31 0.51 -3.32
C SER A 162 35.08 1.40 -3.55
N PHE A 163 35.07 2.13 -4.66
CA PHE A 163 33.93 2.95 -5.08
C PHE A 163 33.25 2.25 -6.26
N TYR A 164 31.93 2.16 -6.18
CA TYR A 164 31.10 1.55 -7.22
C TYR A 164 30.07 2.56 -7.73
N GLU A 165 29.79 2.52 -9.01
CA GLU A 165 28.75 3.33 -9.64
C GLU A 165 27.50 2.48 -9.85
N PHE A 166 26.33 3.04 -9.53
CA PHE A 166 25.06 2.39 -9.83
C PHE A 166 24.75 2.56 -11.33
N ALA A 167 24.75 1.46 -12.07
CA ALA A 167 24.37 1.44 -13.48
C ALA A 167 22.95 0.85 -13.62
N PRO A 168 21.91 1.68 -13.80
CA PRO A 168 20.55 1.19 -14.08
C PRO A 168 20.55 0.49 -15.44
N GLN A 169 19.89 -0.67 -15.52
CA GLN A 169 19.65 -1.41 -16.76
C GLN A 169 18.47 -0.84 -17.53
#